data_24917e4eb823e00dde2fdabc6d9c698d
#
_entry.id   24917e4eb823e00dde2fdabc6d9c698d
#
_cell.length_a   1.000
_cell.length_b   1.000
_cell.length_c   1.000
_cell.angle_alpha   90.00
_cell.angle_beta   90.00
_cell.angle_gamma   90.00
#
_symmetry.space_group_name_H-M   'P 1'
#
loop_
_entity.id
_entity.type
_entity.pdbx_description
1 polymer ?
#
loop_
_entity_poly.entity_id
_entity_poly.type
_entity_poly.pdbx_seq_one_letter_code
_entity_poly.pdbx_strand_id
1 'polypeptide(L)'
;MGGPAFEESTTLLSATNDAGLRRVVLLVALLNLFYFGIEFAVALTIGSVSLFADSVDFLEDASINLLILVGLGWPAARRRKLGMLLAAIILVPALATLWTAAQKLAVPVAPAALPLTLTGAGALLVNFVCAAMLVRYRHHGGSLSLAAFLSARNDVLANAAIIAAGLVTVYWVSPWPDLAVGLGIAAINAGAAWDVLQAARKERDVPVP
;
A
#
# COMPACT_ATOMS: atom_id res chain seq x y z
N MET A 1 -13.14 -34.68 25.43
CA MET A 1 -14.32 -34.91 24.56
C MET A 1 -15.12 -33.61 24.55
N GLY A 2 -14.94 -32.75 23.54
CA GLY A 2 -15.73 -31.54 23.35
C GLY A 2 -17.08 -31.96 22.75
N GLY A 3 -18.18 -31.63 23.44
CA GLY A 3 -19.51 -31.93 22.95
C GLY A 3 -19.90 -31.08 21.73
N PRO A 4 -20.99 -31.40 20.99
CA PRO A 4 -21.40 -30.68 19.78
C PRO A 4 -21.59 -29.19 19.98
N ALA A 5 -21.96 -28.73 21.17
CA ALA A 5 -22.10 -27.31 21.53
C ALA A 5 -20.74 -26.56 21.52
N PHE A 6 -19.62 -27.24 21.78
CA PHE A 6 -18.28 -26.63 21.74
C PHE A 6 -17.80 -26.49 20.28
N GLU A 7 -18.05 -27.45 19.41
CA GLU A 7 -17.76 -27.36 17.99
C GLU A 7 -18.60 -26.28 17.29
N GLU A 8 -19.88 -26.18 17.62
CA GLU A 8 -20.79 -25.19 17.09
C GLU A 8 -20.37 -23.76 17.52
N SER A 9 -20.00 -23.56 18.79
CA SER A 9 -19.51 -22.26 19.27
C SER A 9 -18.19 -21.87 18.65
N THR A 10 -17.28 -22.81 18.40
CA THR A 10 -15.99 -22.55 17.73
C THR A 10 -16.19 -22.18 16.26
N THR A 11 -17.13 -22.87 15.60
CA THR A 11 -17.47 -22.58 14.18
C THR A 11 -18.14 -21.22 14.02
N LEU A 12 -19.03 -20.83 14.94
CA LEU A 12 -19.68 -19.52 14.94
C LEU A 12 -18.67 -18.39 15.24
N LEU A 13 -17.71 -18.60 16.13
CA LEU A 13 -16.67 -17.64 16.44
C LEU A 13 -15.68 -17.47 15.26
N SER A 14 -15.36 -18.53 14.54
CA SER A 14 -14.53 -18.43 13.33
C SER A 14 -15.27 -17.70 12.20
N ALA A 15 -16.53 -18.00 11.97
CA ALA A 15 -17.34 -17.35 10.93
C ALA A 15 -17.56 -15.84 11.23
N THR A 16 -17.75 -15.45 12.49
CA THR A 16 -17.88 -14.04 12.86
C THR A 16 -16.55 -13.28 12.74
N ASN A 17 -15.42 -13.92 13.03
CA ASN A 17 -14.08 -13.35 12.80
C ASN A 17 -13.79 -13.15 11.32
N ASP A 18 -14.15 -14.12 10.47
CA ASP A 18 -13.98 -14.02 9.02
C ASP A 18 -14.84 -12.90 8.41
N ALA A 19 -16.07 -12.71 8.88
CA ALA A 19 -16.93 -11.61 8.44
C ALA A 19 -16.38 -10.25 8.90
N GLY A 20 -15.85 -10.17 10.13
CA GLY A 20 -15.20 -8.98 10.66
C GLY A 20 -13.93 -8.60 9.88
N LEU A 21 -13.07 -9.57 9.61
CA LEU A 21 -11.88 -9.37 8.80
C LEU A 21 -12.21 -8.86 7.40
N ARG A 22 -13.19 -9.47 6.72
CA ARG A 22 -13.62 -9.03 5.37
C ARG A 22 -14.09 -7.58 5.35
N ARG A 23 -14.85 -7.14 6.36
CA ARG A 23 -15.30 -5.74 6.47
C ARG A 23 -14.13 -4.79 6.65
N VAL A 24 -13.19 -5.12 7.53
CA VAL A 24 -12.00 -4.30 7.79
C VAL A 24 -11.14 -4.20 6.53
N VAL A 25 -10.84 -5.33 5.88
CA VAL A 25 -10.05 -5.34 4.64
C VAL A 25 -10.72 -4.54 3.53
N LEU A 26 -12.05 -4.62 3.39
CA LEU A 26 -12.80 -3.80 2.43
C LEU A 26 -12.70 -2.30 2.75
N LEU A 27 -12.87 -1.92 4.02
CA LEU A 27 -12.76 -0.52 4.43
C LEU A 27 -11.35 0.02 4.21
N VAL A 28 -10.32 -0.75 4.53
CA VAL A 28 -8.93 -0.38 4.25
C VAL A 28 -8.70 -0.20 2.76
N ALA A 29 -9.17 -1.14 1.92
CA ALA A 29 -9.07 -1.02 0.46
C ALA A 29 -9.75 0.25 -0.06
N LEU A 30 -10.94 0.58 0.44
CA LEU A 30 -11.69 1.76 0.02
C LEU A 30 -11.03 3.06 0.50
N LEU A 31 -10.47 3.10 1.72
CA LEU A 31 -9.73 4.25 2.24
C LEU A 31 -8.48 4.51 1.41
N ASN A 32 -7.70 3.47 1.13
CA ASN A 32 -6.51 3.57 0.30
C ASN A 32 -6.85 4.04 -1.12
N LEU A 33 -7.87 3.44 -1.75
CA LEU A 33 -8.28 3.85 -3.11
C LEU A 33 -8.79 5.29 -3.15
N PHE A 34 -9.53 5.73 -2.15
CA PHE A 34 -10.01 7.11 -2.05
C PHE A 34 -8.84 8.08 -1.87
N TYR A 35 -7.91 7.76 -0.95
CA TYR A 35 -6.78 8.64 -0.70
C TYR A 35 -5.78 8.65 -1.84
N PHE A 36 -5.58 7.54 -2.53
CA PHE A 36 -4.85 7.49 -3.80
C PHE A 36 -5.31 8.60 -4.77
N GLY A 37 -6.62 8.72 -4.98
CA GLY A 37 -7.16 9.73 -5.90
C GLY A 37 -6.82 11.16 -5.48
N ILE A 38 -6.90 11.48 -4.20
CA ILE A 38 -6.54 12.81 -3.65
C ILE A 38 -5.05 13.06 -3.83
N GLU A 39 -4.22 12.16 -3.35
CA GLU A 39 -2.78 12.35 -3.32
C GLU A 39 -2.17 12.39 -4.71
N PHE A 40 -2.61 11.49 -5.60
CA PHE A 40 -2.19 11.48 -7.00
C PHE A 40 -2.53 12.81 -7.71
N ALA A 41 -3.74 13.34 -7.51
CA ALA A 41 -4.15 14.63 -8.09
C ALA A 41 -3.29 15.79 -7.56
N VAL A 42 -3.02 15.83 -6.24
CA VAL A 42 -2.15 16.85 -5.64
C VAL A 42 -0.72 16.70 -6.17
N ALA A 43 -0.17 15.47 -6.19
CA ALA A 43 1.17 15.19 -6.68
C ALA A 43 1.39 15.73 -8.09
N LEU A 44 0.45 15.48 -9.00
CA LEU A 44 0.50 16.00 -10.38
C LEU A 44 0.41 17.53 -10.41
N THR A 45 -0.43 18.14 -9.56
CA THR A 45 -0.67 19.59 -9.56
C THR A 45 0.55 20.37 -9.10
N ILE A 46 1.26 19.88 -8.07
CA ILE A 46 2.43 20.57 -7.49
C ILE A 46 3.77 20.02 -7.99
N GLY A 47 3.75 18.98 -8.82
CA GLY A 47 4.94 18.31 -9.33
C GLY A 47 5.77 17.63 -8.23
N SER A 48 5.14 17.04 -7.20
CA SER A 48 5.82 16.32 -6.13
C SER A 48 6.12 14.89 -6.51
N VAL A 49 7.39 14.49 -6.40
CA VAL A 49 7.84 13.12 -6.66
C VAL A 49 7.53 12.21 -5.47
N SER A 50 7.65 12.73 -4.26
CA SER A 50 7.37 11.94 -3.05
C SER A 50 5.89 11.60 -2.92
N LEU A 51 4.95 12.56 -3.11
CA LEU A 51 3.52 12.28 -3.13
C LEU A 51 3.13 11.38 -4.30
N PHE A 52 3.79 11.53 -5.45
CA PHE A 52 3.53 10.63 -6.57
C PHE A 52 3.92 9.18 -6.23
N ALA A 53 5.08 8.98 -5.61
CA ALA A 53 5.55 7.67 -5.16
C ALA A 53 4.62 7.08 -4.09
N ASP A 54 4.23 7.87 -3.08
CA ASP A 54 3.35 7.45 -1.98
C ASP A 54 1.93 7.13 -2.48
N SER A 55 1.43 7.89 -3.48
CA SER A 55 0.14 7.54 -4.10
C SER A 55 0.15 6.15 -4.75
N VAL A 56 1.29 5.70 -5.28
CA VAL A 56 1.44 4.32 -5.79
C VAL A 56 1.27 3.30 -4.68
N ASP A 57 1.77 3.58 -3.46
CA ASP A 57 1.63 2.70 -2.31
C ASP A 57 0.16 2.56 -1.89
N PHE A 58 -0.60 3.64 -1.89
CA PHE A 58 -2.04 3.59 -1.66
C PHE A 58 -2.76 2.71 -2.70
N LEU A 59 -2.37 2.77 -3.97
CA LEU A 59 -2.92 1.90 -5.02
C LEU A 59 -2.50 0.44 -4.82
N GLU A 60 -1.26 0.20 -4.41
CA GLU A 60 -0.74 -1.13 -4.09
C GLU A 60 -1.51 -1.74 -2.92
N ASP A 61 -1.65 -1.02 -1.83
CA ASP A 61 -2.37 -1.43 -0.63
C ASP A 61 -3.85 -1.73 -0.93
N ALA A 62 -4.52 -0.86 -1.69
CA ALA A 62 -5.89 -1.11 -2.13
C ALA A 62 -5.98 -2.42 -2.94
N SER A 63 -5.02 -2.64 -3.84
CA SER A 63 -4.96 -3.81 -4.71
C SER A 63 -4.72 -5.10 -3.92
N ILE A 64 -3.79 -5.08 -2.96
CA ILE A 64 -3.50 -6.22 -2.08
C ILE A 64 -4.73 -6.57 -1.23
N ASN A 65 -5.36 -5.56 -0.62
CA ASN A 65 -6.54 -5.76 0.20
C ASN A 65 -7.73 -6.29 -0.61
N LEU A 66 -7.94 -5.81 -1.84
CA LEU A 66 -8.95 -6.37 -2.76
C LEU A 66 -8.62 -7.80 -3.16
N LEU A 67 -7.34 -8.13 -3.38
CA LEU A 67 -6.90 -9.49 -3.67
C LEU A 67 -7.21 -10.45 -2.51
N ILE A 68 -6.99 -10.00 -1.26
CA ILE A 68 -7.34 -10.77 -0.06
C ILE A 68 -8.85 -11.07 -0.06
N LEU A 69 -9.69 -10.07 -0.31
CA LEU A 69 -11.16 -10.22 -0.34
C LEU A 69 -11.66 -11.22 -1.39
N VAL A 70 -11.12 -11.11 -2.59
CA VAL A 70 -11.55 -11.93 -3.75
C VAL A 70 -10.88 -13.30 -3.72
N GLY A 71 -9.61 -13.37 -3.26
CA GLY A 71 -8.79 -14.57 -3.26
C GLY A 71 -9.24 -15.65 -2.29
N LEU A 72 -9.95 -15.29 -1.22
CA LEU A 72 -10.44 -16.23 -0.21
C LEU A 72 -11.44 -17.28 -0.75
N GLY A 73 -12.08 -17.03 -1.92
CA GLY A 73 -13.03 -17.95 -2.55
C GLY A 73 -12.61 -18.51 -3.91
N TRP A 74 -11.43 -18.18 -4.43
CA TRP A 74 -11.06 -18.54 -5.80
C TRP A 74 -10.02 -19.68 -5.86
N PRO A 75 -10.08 -20.53 -6.93
CA PRO A 75 -9.04 -21.51 -7.20
C PRO A 75 -7.66 -20.85 -7.39
N ALA A 76 -6.58 -21.53 -6.98
CA ALA A 76 -5.21 -21.03 -7.03
C ALA A 76 -4.79 -20.45 -8.41
N ALA A 77 -5.25 -21.08 -9.50
CA ALA A 77 -4.98 -20.62 -10.86
C ALA A 77 -5.57 -19.23 -11.18
N ARG A 78 -6.76 -18.90 -10.63
CA ARG A 78 -7.38 -17.58 -10.81
C ARG A 78 -6.71 -16.53 -9.92
N ARG A 79 -6.37 -16.87 -8.68
CA ARG A 79 -5.61 -16.00 -7.76
C ARG A 79 -4.27 -15.59 -8.38
N ARG A 80 -3.55 -16.53 -9.02
CA ARG A 80 -2.29 -16.24 -9.70
C ARG A 80 -2.46 -15.24 -10.85
N LYS A 81 -3.50 -15.40 -11.69
CA LYS A 81 -3.76 -14.47 -12.80
C LYS A 81 -4.07 -13.05 -12.29
N LEU A 82 -4.84 -12.95 -11.21
CA LEU A 82 -5.16 -11.68 -10.57
C LEU A 82 -3.91 -11.04 -9.96
N GLY A 83 -3.08 -11.82 -9.25
CA GLY A 83 -1.81 -11.34 -8.70
C GLY A 83 -0.84 -10.81 -9.77
N MET A 84 -0.74 -11.48 -10.92
CA MET A 84 0.06 -10.98 -12.04
C MET A 84 -0.50 -9.68 -12.64
N LEU A 85 -1.84 -9.56 -12.74
CA LEU A 85 -2.49 -8.33 -13.22
C LEU A 85 -2.23 -7.17 -12.25
N LEU A 86 -2.35 -7.42 -10.95
CA LEU A 86 -2.07 -6.41 -9.92
C LEU A 86 -0.60 -6.00 -9.91
N ALA A 87 0.33 -6.96 -10.01
CA ALA A 87 1.76 -6.65 -10.15
C ALA A 87 2.05 -5.76 -11.38
N ALA A 88 1.35 -5.98 -12.49
CA ALA A 88 1.47 -5.13 -13.69
C ALA A 88 0.87 -3.73 -13.45
N ILE A 89 -0.25 -3.63 -12.74
CA ILE A 89 -0.89 -2.35 -12.39
C ILE A 89 0.02 -1.52 -11.46
N ILE A 90 0.74 -2.15 -10.54
CA ILE A 90 1.69 -1.50 -9.62
C ILE A 90 2.97 -1.09 -10.35
N LEU A 91 3.45 -1.89 -11.28
CA LEU A 91 4.70 -1.62 -12.00
C LEU A 91 4.60 -0.35 -12.88
N VAL A 92 3.44 -0.08 -13.50
CA VAL A 92 3.27 1.09 -14.37
C VAL A 92 3.44 2.40 -13.60
N PRO A 93 2.77 2.64 -12.45
CA PRO A 93 3.00 3.84 -11.65
C PRO A 93 4.43 3.93 -11.07
N ALA A 94 5.04 2.81 -10.68
CA ALA A 94 6.43 2.80 -10.20
C ALA A 94 7.41 3.30 -11.30
N LEU A 95 7.24 2.86 -12.54
CA LEU A 95 7.99 3.37 -13.69
C LEU A 95 7.68 4.85 -13.96
N ALA A 96 6.43 5.27 -13.80
CA ALA A 96 6.03 6.67 -13.93
C ALA A 96 6.67 7.55 -12.84
N THR A 97 6.85 7.05 -11.60
CA THR A 97 7.58 7.74 -10.54
C THR A 97 9.04 8.00 -10.95
N LEU A 98 9.72 7.00 -11.50
CA LEU A 98 11.10 7.17 -12.00
C LEU A 98 11.17 8.19 -13.14
N TRP A 99 10.19 8.18 -14.04
CA TRP A 99 10.06 9.16 -15.11
C TRP A 99 9.85 10.57 -14.56
N THR A 100 8.94 10.75 -13.61
CA THR A 100 8.68 12.02 -12.94
C THR A 100 9.93 12.55 -12.22
N ALA A 101 10.67 11.67 -11.54
CA ALA A 101 11.94 12.00 -10.91
C ALA A 101 12.98 12.46 -11.94
N ALA A 102 13.10 11.77 -13.07
CA ALA A 102 14.02 12.15 -14.14
C ALA A 102 13.66 13.52 -14.76
N GLN A 103 12.37 13.80 -14.97
CA GLN A 103 11.92 15.13 -15.42
C GLN A 103 12.25 16.23 -14.40
N LYS A 104 12.07 15.94 -13.11
CA LYS A 104 12.39 16.90 -12.04
C LYS A 104 13.88 17.17 -11.91
N LEU A 105 14.73 16.19 -12.23
CA LEU A 105 16.19 16.40 -12.32
C LEU A 105 16.57 17.30 -13.49
N ALA A 106 15.86 17.20 -14.63
CA ALA A 106 16.09 18.05 -15.79
C ALA A 106 15.59 19.49 -15.57
N VAL A 107 14.46 19.65 -14.86
CA VAL A 107 13.86 20.96 -14.52
C VAL A 107 13.55 21.00 -13.03
N PRO A 108 14.53 21.37 -12.18
CA PRO A 108 14.44 21.27 -10.73
C PRO A 108 13.57 22.38 -10.13
N VAL A 109 12.25 22.16 -10.06
CA VAL A 109 11.29 23.07 -9.42
C VAL A 109 10.86 22.51 -8.07
N ALA A 110 10.94 23.31 -7.01
CA ALA A 110 10.45 22.93 -5.69
C ALA A 110 8.93 22.77 -5.70
N PRO A 111 8.35 21.72 -5.09
CA PRO A 111 6.90 21.61 -4.93
C PRO A 111 6.40 22.68 -3.94
N ALA A 112 5.09 22.99 -4.02
CA ALA A 112 4.47 23.87 -3.06
C ALA A 112 4.46 23.22 -1.66
N ALA A 113 5.16 23.80 -0.70
CA ALA A 113 5.41 23.21 0.63
C ALA A 113 4.14 22.93 1.42
N LEU A 114 3.16 23.85 1.40
CA LEU A 114 1.91 23.69 2.16
C LEU A 114 1.04 22.54 1.65
N PRO A 115 0.71 22.43 0.35
CA PRO A 115 0.00 21.26 -0.16
C PRO A 115 0.76 19.95 0.07
N LEU A 116 2.09 19.93 -0.11
CA LEU A 116 2.94 18.78 0.16
C LEU A 116 2.78 18.29 1.61
N THR A 117 2.94 19.21 2.58
CA THR A 117 2.84 18.89 4.01
C THR A 117 1.43 18.44 4.41
N LEU A 118 0.38 19.15 3.94
CA LEU A 118 -1.00 18.82 4.30
C LEU A 118 -1.46 17.50 3.71
N THR A 119 -1.06 17.21 2.46
CA THR A 119 -1.39 15.93 1.84
C THR A 119 -0.64 14.78 2.52
N GLY A 120 0.65 14.93 2.79
CA GLY A 120 1.40 13.93 3.56
C GLY A 120 0.84 13.71 4.98
N ALA A 121 0.34 14.76 5.65
CA ALA A 121 -0.31 14.62 6.96
C ALA A 121 -1.64 13.85 6.86
N GLY A 122 -2.42 14.09 5.80
CA GLY A 122 -3.63 13.31 5.53
C GLY A 122 -3.31 11.85 5.22
N ALA A 123 -2.28 11.58 4.42
CA ALA A 123 -1.77 10.23 4.13
C ALA A 123 -1.35 9.50 5.40
N LEU A 124 -0.56 10.17 6.25
CA LEU A 124 -0.17 9.66 7.57
C LEU A 124 -1.38 9.24 8.41
N LEU A 125 -2.43 10.08 8.45
CA LEU A 125 -3.64 9.78 9.20
C LEU A 125 -4.37 8.57 8.63
N VAL A 126 -4.52 8.47 7.32
CA VAL A 126 -5.18 7.35 6.66
C VAL A 126 -4.42 6.05 6.92
N ASN A 127 -3.11 6.03 6.71
CA ASN A 127 -2.26 4.85 6.94
C ASN A 127 -2.22 4.45 8.42
N PHE A 128 -2.22 5.42 9.34
CA PHE A 128 -2.35 5.14 10.78
C PHE A 128 -3.69 4.48 11.11
N VAL A 129 -4.80 4.98 10.56
CA VAL A 129 -6.13 4.37 10.74
C VAL A 129 -6.17 2.96 10.15
N CYS A 130 -5.65 2.76 8.95
CA CYS A 130 -5.55 1.44 8.32
C CYS A 130 -4.74 0.46 9.16
N ALA A 131 -3.56 0.87 9.65
CA ALA A 131 -2.74 0.06 10.54
C ALA A 131 -3.46 -0.28 11.85
N ALA A 132 -4.15 0.69 12.47
CA ALA A 132 -4.94 0.47 13.69
C ALA A 132 -6.12 -0.49 13.48
N MET A 133 -6.75 -0.45 12.31
CA MET A 133 -7.82 -1.39 11.95
C MET A 133 -7.27 -2.81 11.73
N LEU A 134 -6.11 -2.95 11.10
CA LEU A 134 -5.50 -4.24 10.78
C LEU A 134 -4.78 -4.89 11.97
N VAL A 135 -4.30 -4.11 12.94
CA VAL A 135 -3.55 -4.62 14.11
C VAL A 135 -4.27 -5.73 14.86
N ARG A 136 -5.60 -5.64 14.95
CA ARG A 136 -6.44 -6.63 15.63
C ARG A 136 -6.41 -7.99 14.92
N TYR A 137 -6.23 -8.00 13.62
CA TYR A 137 -6.30 -9.21 12.77
C TYR A 137 -4.93 -9.75 12.36
N ARG A 138 -3.83 -9.10 12.73
CA ARG A 138 -2.46 -9.45 12.32
C ARG A 138 -2.05 -10.91 12.64
N HIS A 139 -2.66 -11.50 13.68
CA HIS A 139 -2.37 -12.88 14.09
C HIS A 139 -3.48 -13.88 13.76
N HIS A 140 -4.66 -13.41 13.32
CA HIS A 140 -5.82 -14.27 13.06
C HIS A 140 -6.04 -14.54 11.56
N GLY A 141 -5.58 -13.66 10.69
CA GLY A 141 -5.77 -13.75 9.24
C GLY A 141 -4.60 -14.38 8.46
N GLY A 142 -3.64 -15.03 9.15
CA GLY A 142 -2.47 -15.63 8.52
C GLY A 142 -1.44 -14.61 8.00
N SER A 143 -0.57 -15.04 7.07
CA SER A 143 0.53 -14.25 6.52
C SER A 143 0.06 -12.98 5.78
N LEU A 144 -1.09 -13.04 5.11
CA LEU A 144 -1.62 -11.90 4.34
C LEU A 144 -2.06 -10.74 5.26
N SER A 145 -2.74 -11.04 6.38
CA SER A 145 -3.14 -9.99 7.34
C SER A 145 -1.94 -9.38 8.06
N LEU A 146 -0.91 -10.16 8.32
CA LEU A 146 0.35 -9.65 8.87
C LEU A 146 1.05 -8.75 7.84
N ALA A 147 1.12 -9.15 6.57
CA ALA A 147 1.72 -8.37 5.51
C ALA A 147 1.02 -7.02 5.33
N ALA A 148 -0.32 -7.01 5.25
CA ALA A 148 -1.10 -5.78 5.14
C ALA A 148 -0.88 -4.83 6.34
N PHE A 149 -0.77 -5.35 7.56
CA PHE A 149 -0.44 -4.54 8.73
C PHE A 149 0.97 -3.96 8.66
N LEU A 150 1.96 -4.75 8.24
CA LEU A 150 3.34 -4.31 8.13
C LEU A 150 3.53 -3.26 7.03
N SER A 151 2.81 -3.39 5.89
CA SER A 151 2.74 -2.38 4.83
C SER A 151 2.24 -1.07 5.41
N ALA A 152 1.02 -1.01 5.90
CA ALA A 152 0.42 0.20 6.45
C ALA A 152 1.28 0.87 7.56
N ARG A 153 2.03 0.09 8.34
CA ARG A 153 2.97 0.62 9.33
C ARG A 153 4.19 1.28 8.68
N ASN A 154 4.71 0.70 7.60
CA ASN A 154 5.87 1.27 6.89
C ASN A 154 5.49 2.58 6.19
N ASP A 155 4.27 2.67 5.65
CA ASP A 155 3.76 3.86 4.98
C ASP A 155 3.61 5.04 5.96
N VAL A 156 3.30 4.76 7.22
CA VAL A 156 3.35 5.78 8.29
C VAL A 156 4.73 6.43 8.38
N LEU A 157 5.82 5.68 8.23
CA LEU A 157 7.19 6.22 8.25
C LEU A 157 7.52 6.99 6.97
N ALA A 158 7.09 6.49 5.81
CA ALA A 158 7.23 7.19 4.52
C ALA A 158 6.52 8.55 4.56
N ASN A 159 5.30 8.57 5.04
CA ASN A 159 4.52 9.80 5.18
C ASN A 159 5.13 10.80 6.17
N ALA A 160 5.72 10.33 7.27
CA ALA A 160 6.48 11.21 8.18
C ALA A 160 7.67 11.86 7.45
N ALA A 161 8.35 11.12 6.56
CA ALA A 161 9.43 11.67 5.74
C ALA A 161 8.92 12.70 4.71
N ILE A 162 7.75 12.47 4.10
CA ILE A 162 7.09 13.44 3.18
C ILE A 162 6.76 14.75 3.92
N ILE A 163 6.18 14.65 5.11
CA ILE A 163 5.89 15.82 5.95
C ILE A 163 7.18 16.57 6.27
N ALA A 164 8.23 15.86 6.66
CA ALA A 164 9.53 16.47 6.93
C ALA A 164 10.10 17.17 5.69
N ALA A 165 10.01 16.56 4.49
CA ALA A 165 10.40 17.19 3.24
C ALA A 165 9.61 18.47 2.96
N GLY A 166 8.29 18.45 3.19
CA GLY A 166 7.43 19.63 3.07
C GLY A 166 7.83 20.74 4.03
N LEU A 167 8.06 20.43 5.30
CA LEU A 167 8.52 21.41 6.30
C LEU A 167 9.91 21.97 5.98
N VAL A 168 10.84 21.14 5.52
CA VAL A 168 12.15 21.61 5.06
C VAL A 168 12.01 22.55 3.87
N THR A 169 11.10 22.25 2.95
CA THR A 169 10.85 23.08 1.75
C THR A 169 10.29 24.47 2.09
N VAL A 170 9.66 24.66 3.27
CA VAL A 170 9.25 26.00 3.76
C VAL A 170 10.45 26.91 3.98
N TYR A 171 11.54 26.37 4.54
CA TYR A 171 12.74 27.14 4.90
C TYR A 171 13.79 27.12 3.79
N TRP A 172 13.86 26.04 3.06
CA TRP A 172 14.78 25.84 1.96
C TRP A 172 14.00 25.43 0.70
N VAL A 173 13.60 26.43 -0.08
CA VAL A 173 12.84 26.24 -1.33
C VAL A 173 13.71 25.49 -2.34
N SER A 174 13.62 24.17 -2.29
CA SER A 174 14.47 23.25 -3.06
C SER A 174 13.68 22.00 -3.46
N PRO A 175 13.92 21.44 -4.67
CA PRO A 175 13.33 20.18 -5.09
C PRO A 175 13.95 18.94 -4.41
N TRP A 176 15.13 19.07 -3.81
CA TRP A 176 15.91 17.95 -3.33
C TRP A 176 15.29 17.17 -2.18
N PRO A 177 14.65 17.79 -1.16
CA PRO A 177 14.00 17.02 -0.09
C PRO A 177 12.89 16.12 -0.62
N ASP A 178 12.01 16.63 -1.47
CA ASP A 178 10.93 15.90 -2.11
C ASP A 178 11.45 14.78 -3.02
N LEU A 179 12.47 15.09 -3.84
CA LEU A 179 13.08 14.13 -4.75
C LEU A 179 13.77 12.98 -3.99
N ALA A 180 14.51 13.28 -2.92
CA ALA A 180 15.20 12.28 -2.11
C ALA A 180 14.20 11.31 -1.45
N VAL A 181 13.11 11.84 -0.87
CA VAL A 181 12.06 11.02 -0.26
C VAL A 181 11.34 10.21 -1.32
N GLY A 182 10.93 10.81 -2.44
CA GLY A 182 10.24 10.11 -3.52
C GLY A 182 11.07 8.98 -4.15
N LEU A 183 12.36 9.19 -4.38
CA LEU A 183 13.26 8.13 -4.84
C LEU A 183 13.46 7.03 -3.80
N GLY A 184 13.50 7.39 -2.51
CA GLY A 184 13.57 6.43 -1.40
C GLY A 184 12.34 5.52 -1.36
N ILE A 185 11.13 6.09 -1.44
CA ILE A 185 9.87 5.35 -1.51
C ILE A 185 9.86 4.46 -2.77
N ALA A 186 10.16 5.02 -3.94
CA ALA A 186 10.17 4.25 -5.19
C ALA A 186 11.17 3.06 -5.15
N ALA A 187 12.31 3.20 -4.48
CA ALA A 187 13.27 2.11 -4.31
C ALA A 187 12.73 0.99 -3.41
N ILE A 188 12.02 1.35 -2.33
CA ILE A 188 11.37 0.39 -1.42
C ILE A 188 10.30 -0.39 -2.18
N ASN A 189 9.44 0.31 -2.95
CA ASN A 189 8.36 -0.28 -3.72
C ASN A 189 8.87 -1.18 -4.86
N ALA A 190 9.93 -0.78 -5.55
CA ALA A 190 10.58 -1.63 -6.54
C ALA A 190 11.12 -2.93 -5.93
N GLY A 191 11.64 -2.88 -4.70
CA GLY A 191 12.04 -4.05 -3.92
C GLY A 191 10.86 -4.97 -3.62
N ALA A 192 9.77 -4.42 -3.10
CA ALA A 192 8.55 -5.17 -2.80
C ALA A 192 7.95 -5.83 -4.05
N ALA A 193 7.84 -5.09 -5.16
CA ALA A 193 7.36 -5.62 -6.45
C ALA A 193 8.24 -6.78 -6.95
N TRP A 194 9.56 -6.68 -6.77
CA TRP A 194 10.50 -7.75 -7.13
C TRP A 194 10.30 -9.01 -6.29
N ASP A 195 10.07 -8.86 -4.98
CA ASP A 195 9.83 -9.99 -4.07
C ASP A 195 8.52 -10.72 -4.42
N VAL A 196 7.45 -9.97 -4.72
CA VAL A 196 6.17 -10.54 -5.20
C VAL A 196 6.36 -11.28 -6.52
N LEU A 197 7.12 -10.71 -7.46
CA LEU A 197 7.41 -11.36 -8.74
C LEU A 197 8.20 -12.66 -8.56
N GLN A 198 9.19 -12.68 -7.66
CA GLN A 198 9.95 -13.87 -7.34
C GLN A 198 9.08 -14.96 -6.68
N ALA A 199 8.20 -14.58 -5.74
CA ALA A 199 7.28 -15.51 -5.11
C ALA A 199 6.33 -16.14 -6.14
N ALA A 200 5.75 -15.35 -7.05
CA ALA A 200 4.89 -15.83 -8.12
C ALA A 200 5.62 -16.75 -9.12
N ARG A 201 6.92 -16.56 -9.34
CA ARG A 201 7.75 -17.44 -10.17
C ARG A 201 8.02 -18.78 -9.49
N LYS A 202 8.31 -18.79 -8.19
CA LYS A 202 8.56 -20.01 -7.41
C LYS A 202 7.33 -20.92 -7.33
N GLU A 203 6.12 -20.37 -7.24
CA GLU A 203 4.87 -21.16 -7.29
C GLU A 203 4.66 -21.87 -8.64
N ARG A 204 5.38 -21.46 -9.68
CA ARG A 204 5.31 -22.06 -11.03
C ARG A 204 6.09 -23.37 -11.14
N ASP A 205 7.09 -23.56 -10.27
CA ASP A 205 8.04 -24.68 -10.33
C ASP A 205 7.69 -25.82 -9.38
N VAL A 206 6.55 -25.72 -8.66
CA VAL A 206 6.02 -26.84 -7.84
C VAL A 206 5.17 -27.72 -8.75
N PRO A 207 5.60 -28.98 -9.04
CA PRO A 207 4.78 -29.92 -9.80
C PRO A 207 3.49 -30.19 -9.04
N VAL A 208 2.34 -30.05 -9.72
CA VAL A 208 1.06 -30.51 -9.19
C VAL A 208 1.13 -32.03 -9.06
N PRO A 209 0.89 -32.61 -7.87
CA PRO A 209 0.89 -34.06 -7.67
C PRO A 209 -0.24 -34.73 -8.42
#